data_b8dfb4bba34f25a84b9ad0c0b5ad5849
#
_entry.id   b8dfb4bba34f25a84b9ad0c0b5ad5849
#
_cell.length_a   1.000
_cell.length_b   1.000
_cell.length_c   1.000
_cell.angle_alpha   90.00
_cell.angle_beta   90.00
_cell.angle_gamma   90.00
#
_symmetry.space_group_name_H-M   'P 1'
#
loop_
_entity.id
_entity.type
_entity.pdbx_description
1 polymer ?
#
loop_
_entity_poly.entity_id
_entity_poly.type
_entity_poly.pdbx_seq_one_letter_code
_entity_poly.pdbx_strand_id
1 'polypeptide(L)'
;VDRPAHSDAALSRRHALLLAAAAAAGAAVGSSATAHAQADPIVDDASLERALPALSNWGRWGPDDQLGTLNYLTPAKRVEAAAQIRTGRVVPLGWEFGVGTPNLRDFSYEMRSYTDEPPEEAGSLDVVQLNCHGFAVTHVDALCHIYTPGGRDGMYNGYSVDNATDSGSAVLGIEHVGAVGIVGRGVLLDVARVRGGPLPVGSAITPDDLEAAERAANVVVGEGDILFIRNGAGPANTYRHGSGLHGSCLPWLHDRRVAVLANDSDGDVHPAPAGFDMWPEPVHMVGIPYLGLTLLDQAELDGLSAACAEEGRWTFFVSAAPWRFRGGTGSAVNPLAIF
;
A
#
# COMPACT_ATOMS: atom_id res chain seq x y z
N VAL A 1 -55.74 -40.10 26.46
CA VAL A 1 -55.53 -39.80 27.86
C VAL A 1 -54.65 -38.56 27.95
N ASP A 2 -55.26 -37.49 28.36
CA ASP A 2 -54.83 -36.22 28.95
C ASP A 2 -53.54 -35.52 28.49
N ARG A 3 -53.76 -34.37 27.86
CA ARG A 3 -52.88 -33.17 27.88
C ARG A 3 -53.10 -32.42 29.18
N PRO A 4 -52.10 -31.77 29.76
CA PRO A 4 -52.33 -30.57 30.54
C PRO A 4 -51.84 -29.30 29.86
N ALA A 5 -52.47 -28.22 30.29
CA ALA A 5 -52.61 -26.89 29.76
C ALA A 5 -51.38 -26.00 29.89
N HIS A 6 -51.43 -24.94 29.05
CA HIS A 6 -50.58 -23.73 29.09
C HIS A 6 -50.50 -23.07 30.46
N SER A 7 -49.28 -22.62 30.83
CA SER A 7 -49.13 -21.58 31.83
C SER A 7 -48.36 -20.40 31.21
N ASP A 8 -49.05 -19.28 31.04
CA ASP A 8 -48.49 -17.97 30.77
C ASP A 8 -47.57 -17.55 31.88
N ALA A 9 -46.26 -17.44 31.58
CA ALA A 9 -45.28 -16.88 32.51
C ALA A 9 -45.18 -15.37 32.26
N ALA A 10 -45.76 -14.59 33.15
CA ALA A 10 -45.64 -13.14 33.20
C ALA A 10 -44.16 -12.71 33.30
N LEU A 11 -43.72 -11.88 32.37
CA LEU A 11 -42.41 -11.21 32.37
C LEU A 11 -42.29 -10.38 33.66
N SER A 12 -41.28 -10.69 34.46
CA SER A 12 -41.05 -10.05 35.74
C SER A 12 -40.59 -8.58 35.55
N ARG A 13 -41.07 -7.72 36.48
CA ARG A 13 -40.78 -6.28 36.54
C ARG A 13 -39.27 -5.95 36.55
N ARG A 14 -38.38 -6.94 36.70
CA ARG A 14 -36.92 -6.77 36.65
C ARG A 14 -36.38 -6.63 35.22
N HIS A 15 -37.05 -7.14 34.21
CA HIS A 15 -36.64 -6.98 32.80
C HIS A 15 -37.03 -5.64 32.18
N ALA A 16 -38.03 -4.99 32.72
CA ALA A 16 -38.47 -3.67 32.27
C ALA A 16 -37.54 -2.53 32.75
N LEU A 17 -36.77 -2.73 33.82
CA LEU A 17 -35.85 -1.73 34.38
C LEU A 17 -34.46 -1.78 33.74
N LEU A 18 -34.07 -2.86 33.04
CA LEU A 18 -32.81 -2.96 32.32
C LEU A 18 -32.89 -2.36 30.89
N LEU A 19 -34.03 -2.17 30.34
CA LEU A 19 -34.23 -1.54 29.00
C LEU A 19 -34.33 -0.01 29.08
N ALA A 20 -34.57 0.57 30.26
CA ALA A 20 -34.65 2.01 30.43
C ALA A 20 -33.30 2.70 30.77
N ALA A 21 -32.25 1.93 31.09
CA ALA A 21 -30.94 2.46 31.40
C ALA A 21 -29.97 2.56 30.19
N ALA A 22 -30.37 2.03 29.03
CA ALA A 22 -29.55 2.06 27.80
C ALA A 22 -29.86 3.26 26.88
N ALA A 23 -30.82 4.11 27.23
CA ALA A 23 -31.24 5.24 26.39
C ALA A 23 -30.71 6.62 26.83
N ALA A 24 -29.87 6.71 27.86
CA ALA A 24 -29.38 7.98 28.43
C ALA A 24 -27.87 8.21 28.36
N ALA A 25 -27.13 7.37 27.63
CA ALA A 25 -25.67 7.54 27.44
C ALA A 25 -25.27 7.94 26.01
N GLY A 26 -26.18 8.51 25.26
CA GLY A 26 -25.99 8.97 23.90
C GLY A 26 -25.97 10.49 23.78
N ALA A 27 -25.06 11.19 24.48
CA ALA A 27 -24.81 12.61 24.16
C ALA A 27 -23.45 13.01 24.69
N ALA A 28 -22.62 13.52 23.77
CA ALA A 28 -21.32 14.16 23.96
C ALA A 28 -20.10 13.26 23.69
N VAL A 29 -19.99 12.67 22.51
CA VAL A 29 -18.69 12.60 21.86
C VAL A 29 -18.49 13.97 21.21
N GLY A 30 -17.99 14.91 21.97
CA GLY A 30 -17.46 16.15 21.47
C GLY A 30 -16.30 15.78 20.53
N SER A 31 -16.50 15.97 19.24
CA SER A 31 -15.44 16.03 18.25
C SER A 31 -14.52 17.17 18.66
N SER A 32 -13.51 16.87 19.47
CA SER A 32 -12.33 17.70 19.56
C SER A 32 -11.61 17.55 18.20
N ALA A 33 -12.04 18.30 17.21
CA ALA A 33 -11.19 18.65 16.10
C ALA A 33 -10.01 19.40 16.73
N THR A 34 -8.94 18.70 17.04
CA THR A 34 -7.63 19.30 17.20
C THR A 34 -7.36 20.00 15.89
N ALA A 35 -7.47 21.35 15.94
CA ALA A 35 -6.96 22.21 14.88
C ALA A 35 -5.47 21.86 14.76
N HIS A 36 -5.11 20.97 13.83
CA HIS A 36 -3.75 20.83 13.40
C HIS A 36 -3.36 22.20 12.89
N ALA A 37 -2.35 22.82 13.49
CA ALA A 37 -1.70 23.95 12.89
C ALA A 37 -1.36 23.50 11.47
N GLN A 38 -1.97 24.15 10.49
CA GLN A 38 -1.81 23.82 9.08
C GLN A 38 -0.32 23.98 8.80
N ALA A 39 0.39 22.86 8.63
CA ALA A 39 1.80 22.89 8.27
C ALA A 39 1.93 23.67 6.96
N ASP A 40 3.01 24.43 6.82
CA ASP A 40 3.28 25.13 5.56
C ASP A 40 3.23 24.11 4.40
N PRO A 41 2.61 24.47 3.27
CA PRO A 41 2.51 23.55 2.15
C PRO A 41 3.90 23.20 1.61
N ILE A 42 4.11 21.93 1.30
CA ILE A 42 5.33 21.46 0.64
C ILE A 42 5.22 21.80 -0.85
N VAL A 43 6.06 22.72 -1.31
CA VAL A 43 6.06 23.24 -2.68
C VAL A 43 7.44 23.18 -3.35
N ASP A 44 8.50 22.92 -2.58
CA ASP A 44 9.88 22.89 -3.02
C ASP A 44 10.77 22.11 -2.02
N ASP A 45 12.04 21.94 -2.37
CA ASP A 45 13.07 21.29 -1.53
C ASP A 45 13.14 21.88 -0.13
N ALA A 46 13.12 23.21 -0.02
CA ALA A 46 13.29 23.90 1.26
C ALA A 46 12.09 23.69 2.20
N SER A 47 10.86 23.69 1.67
CA SER A 47 9.65 23.40 2.44
C SER A 47 9.57 21.92 2.83
N LEU A 48 10.02 21.04 1.95
CA LEU A 48 10.11 19.60 2.23
C LEU A 48 11.12 19.33 3.36
N GLU A 49 12.32 19.91 3.30
CA GLU A 49 13.32 19.72 4.35
C GLU A 49 12.84 20.20 5.73
N ARG A 50 12.11 21.33 5.77
CA ARG A 50 11.50 21.80 7.02
C ARG A 50 10.45 20.84 7.56
N ALA A 51 9.77 20.09 6.70
CA ALA A 51 8.73 19.15 7.10
C ALA A 51 9.29 17.79 7.58
N LEU A 52 10.52 17.41 7.21
CA LEU A 52 11.08 16.08 7.52
C LEU A 52 10.98 15.68 9.00
N PRO A 53 11.28 16.55 9.99
CA PRO A 53 11.17 16.15 11.39
C PRO A 53 9.75 15.77 11.83
N ALA A 54 8.73 16.38 11.21
CA ALA A 54 7.33 16.09 11.50
C ALA A 54 6.81 14.87 10.74
N LEU A 55 7.41 14.56 9.59
CA LEU A 55 7.08 13.41 8.76
C LEU A 55 7.77 12.12 9.22
N SER A 56 8.86 12.23 9.99
CA SER A 56 9.64 11.06 10.40
C SER A 56 8.90 10.20 11.42
N ASN A 57 8.82 8.90 11.12
CA ASN A 57 8.34 7.89 12.05
C ASN A 57 9.48 7.17 12.81
N TRP A 58 10.71 7.69 12.74
CA TRP A 58 11.85 7.09 13.41
C TRP A 58 11.63 6.96 14.91
N GLY A 59 11.92 5.81 15.45
CA GLY A 59 11.72 5.49 16.87
C GLY A 59 10.26 5.25 17.28
N ARG A 60 9.28 5.47 16.40
CA ARG A 60 7.85 5.30 16.72
C ARG A 60 7.51 3.91 17.23
N TRP A 61 8.11 2.89 16.68
CA TRP A 61 7.93 1.47 17.03
C TRP A 61 9.17 0.86 17.68
N GLY A 62 10.07 1.71 18.17
CA GLY A 62 11.30 1.33 18.84
C GLY A 62 12.54 1.46 17.92
N PRO A 63 13.73 1.44 18.54
CA PRO A 63 14.99 1.69 17.82
C PRO A 63 15.37 0.55 16.84
N ASP A 64 14.86 -0.64 17.06
CA ASP A 64 15.16 -1.83 16.25
C ASP A 64 14.06 -2.13 15.21
N ASP A 65 13.09 -1.22 15.02
CA ASP A 65 12.00 -1.43 14.07
C ASP A 65 12.51 -1.48 12.63
N GLN A 66 12.03 -2.49 11.89
CA GLN A 66 12.38 -2.74 10.49
C GLN A 66 11.13 -2.94 9.60
N LEU A 67 9.95 -2.58 10.12
CA LEU A 67 8.68 -2.74 9.41
C LEU A 67 8.04 -1.41 9.01
N GLY A 68 8.42 -0.30 9.68
CA GLY A 68 7.86 1.01 9.37
C GLY A 68 6.33 1.03 9.48
N THR A 69 5.67 1.59 8.48
CA THR A 69 4.21 1.74 8.46
C THR A 69 3.43 0.42 8.43
N LEU A 70 4.08 -0.71 8.09
CA LEU A 70 3.43 -2.03 8.20
C LEU A 70 3.03 -2.37 9.64
N ASN A 71 3.62 -1.73 10.64
CA ASN A 71 3.19 -1.85 12.04
C ASN A 71 1.74 -1.39 12.27
N TYR A 72 1.17 -0.58 11.39
CA TYR A 72 -0.25 -0.24 11.43
C TYR A 72 -1.18 -1.40 11.04
N LEU A 73 -0.68 -2.42 10.32
CA LEU A 73 -1.41 -3.64 10.00
C LEU A 73 -1.44 -4.59 11.20
N THR A 74 -2.09 -4.17 12.28
CA THR A 74 -2.20 -4.98 13.50
C THR A 74 -3.05 -6.25 13.27
N PRO A 75 -2.94 -7.29 14.13
CA PRO A 75 -3.82 -8.45 14.05
C PRO A 75 -5.31 -8.09 14.05
N ALA A 76 -5.72 -7.11 14.85
CA ALA A 76 -7.10 -6.63 14.90
C ALA A 76 -7.55 -6.03 13.55
N LYS A 77 -6.70 -5.20 12.92
CA LYS A 77 -6.96 -4.61 11.59
C LYS A 77 -7.10 -5.67 10.51
N ARG A 78 -6.29 -6.73 10.55
CA ARG A 78 -6.39 -7.85 9.60
C ARG A 78 -7.71 -8.61 9.77
N VAL A 79 -8.15 -8.86 11.00
CA VAL A 79 -9.45 -9.49 11.28
C VAL A 79 -10.60 -8.60 10.80
N GLU A 80 -10.55 -7.28 11.09
CA GLU A 80 -11.53 -6.32 10.61
C GLU A 80 -11.59 -6.29 9.07
N ALA A 81 -10.44 -6.28 8.42
CA ALA A 81 -10.33 -6.27 6.97
C ALA A 81 -10.96 -7.51 6.30
N ALA A 82 -10.93 -8.67 6.95
CA ALA A 82 -11.57 -9.88 6.43
C ALA A 82 -13.09 -9.71 6.22
N ALA A 83 -13.75 -8.78 6.93
CA ALA A 83 -15.16 -8.44 6.72
C ALA A 83 -15.42 -7.70 5.39
N GLN A 84 -14.38 -7.30 4.67
CA GLN A 84 -14.52 -6.77 3.31
C GLN A 84 -14.85 -7.86 2.29
N ILE A 85 -14.60 -9.12 2.59
CA ILE A 85 -14.94 -10.25 1.70
C ILE A 85 -16.44 -10.52 1.81
N ARG A 86 -17.16 -10.27 0.70
CA ARG A 86 -18.64 -10.43 0.64
C ARG A 86 -19.10 -11.29 -0.52
N THR A 87 -18.44 -11.18 -1.67
CA THR A 87 -18.79 -11.92 -2.89
C THR A 87 -17.79 -13.03 -3.20
N GLY A 88 -16.55 -12.92 -2.68
CA GLY A 88 -15.46 -13.84 -2.99
C GLY A 88 -14.83 -13.58 -4.37
N ARG A 89 -15.22 -12.50 -5.06
CA ARG A 89 -14.59 -12.10 -6.33
C ARG A 89 -13.12 -11.74 -6.07
N VAL A 90 -12.22 -12.34 -6.86
CA VAL A 90 -10.78 -12.07 -6.79
C VAL A 90 -10.35 -11.29 -8.02
N VAL A 91 -9.57 -10.24 -7.81
CA VAL A 91 -8.95 -9.42 -8.85
C VAL A 91 -7.43 -9.43 -8.63
N PRO A 92 -6.63 -9.97 -9.58
CA PRO A 92 -5.18 -9.84 -9.50
C PRO A 92 -4.76 -8.40 -9.79
N LEU A 93 -3.76 -7.92 -9.05
CA LEU A 93 -3.24 -6.56 -9.17
C LEU A 93 -1.79 -6.54 -9.67
N GLY A 94 -1.24 -7.70 -10.02
CA GLY A 94 0.05 -7.83 -10.66
C GLY A 94 -0.10 -7.91 -12.17
N TRP A 95 0.74 -7.18 -12.91
CA TRP A 95 0.82 -7.34 -14.35
C TRP A 95 1.27 -8.75 -14.72
N GLU A 96 0.65 -9.31 -15.75
CA GLU A 96 1.13 -10.55 -16.35
C GLU A 96 2.43 -10.27 -17.11
N PHE A 97 3.45 -11.04 -16.80
CA PHE A 97 4.73 -11.00 -17.49
C PHE A 97 5.22 -12.41 -17.82
N GLY A 98 6.08 -12.55 -18.83
CA GLY A 98 6.59 -13.85 -19.24
C GLY A 98 6.86 -13.95 -20.75
N VAL A 99 6.76 -15.15 -21.30
CA VAL A 99 7.01 -15.41 -22.70
C VAL A 99 6.01 -14.66 -23.59
N GLY A 100 6.54 -13.87 -24.52
CA GLY A 100 5.73 -13.11 -25.48
C GLY A 100 5.31 -11.72 -25.00
N THR A 101 5.64 -11.32 -23.78
CA THR A 101 5.45 -9.94 -23.32
C THR A 101 6.54 -9.05 -23.95
N PRO A 102 6.18 -7.99 -24.69
CA PRO A 102 7.19 -7.13 -25.33
C PRO A 102 7.95 -6.31 -24.28
N ASN A 103 9.27 -6.18 -24.50
CA ASN A 103 10.18 -5.23 -23.82
C ASN A 103 10.49 -5.46 -22.34
N LEU A 104 10.58 -6.69 -21.87
CA LEU A 104 11.09 -6.96 -20.53
C LEU A 104 12.63 -6.87 -20.53
N ARG A 105 13.19 -5.66 -20.45
CA ARG A 105 14.63 -5.44 -20.26
C ARG A 105 15.13 -6.05 -18.95
N ASP A 106 14.22 -6.19 -17.99
CA ASP A 106 14.48 -6.56 -16.61
C ASP A 106 14.11 -8.01 -16.31
N PHE A 107 13.83 -8.80 -17.35
CA PHE A 107 13.37 -10.19 -17.21
C PHE A 107 14.07 -11.09 -18.23
N SER A 108 14.55 -12.24 -17.75
CA SER A 108 14.90 -13.34 -18.63
C SER A 108 14.26 -14.64 -18.14
N TYR A 109 13.92 -15.48 -19.08
CA TYR A 109 13.25 -16.75 -18.86
C TYR A 109 13.89 -17.85 -19.70
N GLU A 110 14.17 -18.96 -19.05
CA GLU A 110 14.65 -20.18 -19.68
C GLU A 110 13.86 -21.36 -19.17
N MET A 111 13.23 -22.12 -20.05
CA MET A 111 12.63 -23.40 -19.71
C MET A 111 13.61 -24.53 -20.05
N ARG A 112 13.88 -25.38 -19.08
CA ARG A 112 14.71 -26.57 -19.24
C ARG A 112 13.86 -27.82 -19.09
N SER A 113 13.76 -28.62 -20.14
CA SER A 113 13.17 -29.95 -20.04
C SER A 113 14.22 -30.96 -19.63
N TYR A 114 13.84 -31.92 -18.83
CA TYR A 114 14.69 -33.01 -18.41
C TYR A 114 13.97 -34.35 -18.52
N THR A 115 14.75 -35.38 -18.81
CA THR A 115 14.37 -36.78 -18.64
C THR A 115 15.50 -37.45 -17.91
N ASP A 116 15.25 -37.95 -16.71
CA ASP A 116 16.25 -38.62 -15.91
C ASP A 116 16.41 -40.08 -16.33
N GLU A 117 17.58 -40.67 -16.06
CA GLU A 117 17.84 -42.08 -16.21
C GLU A 117 17.70 -42.77 -14.82
N PRO A 118 16.80 -43.71 -14.70
CA PRO A 118 15.87 -44.28 -15.67
C PRO A 118 14.77 -43.28 -16.07
N PRO A 119 14.14 -43.46 -17.25
CA PRO A 119 13.20 -42.48 -17.83
C PRO A 119 11.81 -42.48 -17.16
N GLU A 120 11.73 -42.79 -15.89
CA GLU A 120 10.49 -42.71 -15.12
C GLU A 120 10.11 -41.28 -14.74
N GLU A 121 11.08 -40.35 -14.74
CA GLU A 121 10.82 -38.94 -14.49
C GLU A 121 11.12 -38.10 -15.74
N ALA A 122 10.16 -37.30 -16.13
CA ALA A 122 10.32 -36.27 -17.17
C ALA A 122 9.57 -35.02 -16.75
N GLY A 123 10.15 -33.87 -16.98
CA GLY A 123 9.55 -32.62 -16.58
C GLY A 123 10.21 -31.40 -17.18
N SER A 124 9.75 -30.25 -16.75
CA SER A 124 10.34 -28.96 -17.14
C SER A 124 10.58 -28.11 -15.91
N LEU A 125 11.65 -27.36 -15.93
CA LEU A 125 12.05 -26.40 -14.90
C LEU A 125 12.11 -25.00 -15.52
N ASP A 126 11.76 -24.02 -14.73
CA ASP A 126 11.84 -22.62 -15.11
C ASP A 126 13.02 -21.96 -14.41
N VAL A 127 13.85 -21.24 -15.16
CA VAL A 127 14.85 -20.33 -14.62
C VAL A 127 14.39 -18.92 -14.96
N VAL A 128 14.14 -18.12 -13.92
CA VAL A 128 13.66 -16.74 -14.04
C VAL A 128 14.70 -15.82 -13.43
N GLN A 129 15.14 -14.83 -14.20
CA GLN A 129 15.94 -13.71 -13.71
C GLN A 129 15.11 -12.44 -13.85
N LEU A 130 15.04 -11.66 -12.78
CA LEU A 130 14.14 -10.53 -12.67
C LEU A 130 14.84 -9.37 -11.94
N ASN A 131 14.74 -8.16 -12.50
CA ASN A 131 14.98 -6.93 -11.77
C ASN A 131 13.67 -6.48 -11.11
N CYS A 132 13.58 -6.59 -9.78
CA CYS A 132 12.36 -6.29 -9.04
C CYS A 132 11.94 -4.83 -9.15
N HIS A 133 12.89 -3.89 -9.24
CA HIS A 133 12.62 -2.44 -9.35
C HIS A 133 12.53 -1.98 -10.81
N GLY A 134 12.37 -2.91 -11.75
CA GLY A 134 12.11 -2.61 -13.14
C GLY A 134 10.67 -2.10 -13.32
N PHE A 135 10.48 -1.17 -14.25
CA PHE A 135 9.16 -0.57 -14.52
C PHE A 135 8.16 -1.52 -15.21
N ALA A 136 8.52 -2.77 -15.39
CA ALA A 136 7.70 -3.76 -16.07
C ALA A 136 7.01 -4.74 -15.12
N VAL A 137 7.36 -4.72 -13.85
CA VAL A 137 6.94 -5.74 -12.88
C VAL A 137 6.32 -5.09 -11.67
N THR A 138 5.14 -5.55 -11.30
CA THR A 138 4.53 -5.19 -10.02
C THR A 138 5.41 -5.69 -8.89
N HIS A 139 5.84 -4.80 -8.02
CA HIS A 139 6.79 -5.11 -6.96
C HIS A 139 6.53 -4.33 -5.68
N VAL A 140 7.15 -4.79 -4.61
CA VAL A 140 7.16 -4.12 -3.30
C VAL A 140 8.58 -3.73 -2.97
N ASP A 141 8.75 -2.49 -2.53
CA ASP A 141 10.01 -1.97 -2.04
C ASP A 141 10.23 -2.29 -0.57
N ALA A 142 11.44 -2.73 -0.26
CA ALA A 142 11.91 -2.85 1.10
C ALA A 142 12.44 -1.52 1.63
N LEU A 143 12.48 -1.34 2.95
CA LEU A 143 12.96 -0.10 3.56
C LEU A 143 14.47 0.14 3.38
N CYS A 144 15.22 -0.85 2.88
CA CYS A 144 16.61 -0.69 2.46
C CYS A 144 16.78 -0.35 0.97
N HIS A 145 15.67 -0.08 0.23
CA HIS A 145 15.77 0.24 -1.19
C HIS A 145 16.29 1.66 -1.43
N ILE A 146 15.76 2.64 -0.74
CA ILE A 146 16.12 4.05 -0.88
C ILE A 146 16.76 4.57 0.41
N TYR A 147 17.82 5.35 0.25
CA TYR A 147 18.52 6.03 1.34
C TYR A 147 18.18 7.52 1.34
N THR A 148 18.46 8.18 2.46
CA THR A 148 18.42 9.64 2.48
C THR A 148 19.44 10.23 1.48
N PRO A 149 19.21 11.42 0.93
CA PRO A 149 20.09 12.01 -0.08
C PRO A 149 21.57 11.99 0.35
N GLY A 150 22.42 11.37 -0.50
CA GLY A 150 23.83 11.16 -0.19
C GLY A 150 24.10 10.23 1.01
N GLY A 151 23.07 9.53 1.52
CA GLY A 151 23.19 8.68 2.71
C GLY A 151 23.42 9.45 4.03
N ARG A 152 23.20 10.77 4.02
CA ARG A 152 23.55 11.69 5.14
C ARG A 152 22.94 11.30 6.48
N ASP A 153 21.68 10.83 6.47
CA ASP A 153 20.95 10.42 7.67
C ASP A 153 20.76 8.89 7.74
N GLY A 154 21.24 8.16 6.74
CA GLY A 154 21.16 6.71 6.66
C GLY A 154 19.94 6.19 5.91
N MET A 155 19.44 5.05 6.35
CA MET A 155 18.19 4.40 5.92
C MET A 155 17.10 4.64 6.97
N TYR A 156 15.90 4.09 6.73
CA TYR A 156 14.81 4.17 7.70
C TYR A 156 15.28 3.87 9.13
N ASN A 157 14.73 4.59 10.09
CA ASN A 157 15.00 4.47 11.54
C ASN A 157 16.48 4.69 11.92
N GLY A 158 17.25 5.39 11.08
CA GLY A 158 18.65 5.74 11.32
C GLY A 158 19.64 4.59 11.14
N TYR A 159 19.23 3.50 10.51
CA TYR A 159 20.19 2.44 10.16
C TYR A 159 21.26 2.95 9.20
N SER A 160 22.54 2.61 9.47
CA SER A 160 23.66 3.00 8.62
C SER A 160 23.55 2.38 7.23
N VAL A 161 23.90 3.15 6.20
CA VAL A 161 24.03 2.67 4.82
C VAL A 161 25.09 1.58 4.67
N ASP A 162 26.04 1.49 5.59
CA ASP A 162 27.08 0.43 5.59
C ASP A 162 26.49 -0.98 5.78
N ASN A 163 25.23 -1.07 6.24
CA ASN A 163 24.52 -2.34 6.33
C ASN A 163 24.13 -2.90 4.95
N ALA A 164 24.09 -2.06 3.92
CA ALA A 164 23.80 -2.48 2.55
C ALA A 164 25.10 -2.64 1.76
N THR A 165 25.31 -3.82 1.22
CA THR A 165 26.50 -4.20 0.45
C THR A 165 26.10 -4.89 -0.85
N ASP A 166 27.07 -5.18 -1.71
CA ASP A 166 26.85 -5.97 -2.94
C ASP A 166 26.30 -7.38 -2.67
N SER A 167 26.37 -7.84 -1.40
CA SER A 167 25.83 -9.14 -0.98
C SER A 167 24.40 -9.05 -0.41
N GLY A 168 23.81 -7.86 -0.42
CA GLY A 168 22.49 -7.57 0.16
C GLY A 168 22.56 -6.72 1.42
N SER A 169 21.41 -6.36 1.95
CA SER A 169 21.30 -5.59 3.18
C SER A 169 21.22 -6.50 4.41
N ALA A 170 21.94 -6.16 5.46
CA ALA A 170 21.88 -6.85 6.74
C ALA A 170 20.63 -6.47 7.56
N VAL A 171 19.97 -5.36 7.21
CA VAL A 171 18.79 -4.80 7.88
C VAL A 171 17.77 -4.31 6.86
N LEU A 172 16.51 -4.14 7.26
CA LEU A 172 15.45 -3.52 6.47
C LEU A 172 15.11 -4.25 5.16
N GLY A 173 15.57 -5.50 4.98
CA GLY A 173 15.35 -6.26 3.76
C GLY A 173 13.90 -6.73 3.59
N ILE A 174 13.58 -7.14 2.36
CA ILE A 174 12.22 -7.56 1.97
C ILE A 174 11.71 -8.77 2.76
N GLU A 175 12.59 -9.57 3.33
CA GLU A 175 12.21 -10.72 4.18
C GLU A 175 11.37 -10.31 5.38
N HIS A 176 11.55 -9.08 5.90
CA HIS A 176 10.74 -8.56 7.00
C HIS A 176 9.30 -8.33 6.56
N VAL A 177 9.10 -7.73 5.40
CA VAL A 177 7.77 -7.57 4.77
C VAL A 177 7.17 -8.95 4.46
N GLY A 178 7.96 -9.85 3.85
CA GLY A 178 7.54 -11.20 3.53
C GLY A 178 7.17 -12.07 4.75
N ALA A 179 7.72 -11.74 5.94
CA ALA A 179 7.40 -12.45 7.17
C ALA A 179 6.02 -12.10 7.75
N VAL A 180 5.58 -10.86 7.57
CA VAL A 180 4.29 -10.35 8.09
C VAL A 180 3.19 -10.30 7.03
N GLY A 181 3.57 -10.19 5.76
CA GLY A 181 2.68 -10.01 4.63
C GLY A 181 1.99 -8.64 4.61
N ILE A 182 1.50 -8.28 3.44
CA ILE A 182 0.64 -7.10 3.24
C ILE A 182 -0.80 -7.62 3.20
N VAL A 183 -1.46 -7.62 4.36
CA VAL A 183 -2.81 -8.18 4.53
C VAL A 183 -3.66 -7.18 5.30
N GLY A 184 -4.72 -6.67 4.68
CA GLY A 184 -5.51 -5.63 5.31
C GLY A 184 -6.67 -5.13 4.44
N ARG A 185 -7.24 -4.00 4.84
CA ARG A 185 -8.25 -3.28 4.06
C ARG A 185 -7.56 -2.49 2.95
N GLY A 186 -7.92 -2.79 1.70
CA GLY A 186 -7.59 -1.99 0.54
C GLY A 186 -8.59 -0.86 0.33
N VAL A 187 -8.10 0.29 -0.09
CA VAL A 187 -8.90 1.45 -0.52
C VAL A 187 -8.38 1.90 -1.87
N LEU A 188 -9.24 1.98 -2.89
CA LEU A 188 -8.89 2.54 -4.19
C LEU A 188 -9.35 4.00 -4.28
N LEU A 189 -8.41 4.91 -4.47
CA LEU A 189 -8.65 6.28 -4.89
C LEU A 189 -8.36 6.39 -6.40
N ASP A 190 -9.43 6.37 -7.20
CA ASP A 190 -9.33 6.42 -8.66
C ASP A 190 -9.29 7.87 -9.13
N VAL A 191 -8.10 8.47 -9.08
CA VAL A 191 -7.87 9.86 -9.47
C VAL A 191 -8.09 10.05 -10.97
N ALA A 192 -7.69 9.08 -11.79
CA ALA A 192 -7.94 9.12 -13.22
C ALA A 192 -9.43 9.24 -13.53
N ARG A 193 -10.28 8.45 -12.86
CA ARG A 193 -11.73 8.53 -13.01
C ARG A 193 -12.29 9.90 -12.61
N VAL A 194 -11.80 10.46 -11.51
CA VAL A 194 -12.26 11.79 -11.01
C VAL A 194 -11.85 12.91 -11.96
N ARG A 195 -10.67 12.81 -12.56
CA ARG A 195 -10.17 13.78 -13.55
C ARG A 195 -10.66 13.51 -14.98
N GLY A 196 -11.51 12.49 -15.19
CA GLY A 196 -12.17 12.21 -16.46
C GLY A 196 -11.37 11.34 -17.44
N GLY A 197 -10.29 10.72 -17.02
CA GLY A 197 -9.47 9.80 -17.82
C GLY A 197 -8.05 9.65 -17.28
N PRO A 198 -7.23 8.83 -17.96
CA PRO A 198 -5.82 8.68 -17.64
C PRO A 198 -5.09 10.01 -17.55
N LEU A 199 -4.24 10.18 -16.54
CA LEU A 199 -3.51 11.41 -16.33
C LEU A 199 -2.42 11.60 -17.39
N PRO A 200 -2.24 12.80 -17.94
CA PRO A 200 -1.11 13.10 -18.81
C PRO A 200 0.24 12.90 -18.08
N VAL A 201 1.27 12.52 -18.84
CA VAL A 201 2.66 12.46 -18.36
C VAL A 201 3.05 13.77 -17.70
N GLY A 202 3.70 13.72 -16.54
CA GLY A 202 4.08 14.90 -15.75
C GLY A 202 2.97 15.52 -14.90
N SER A 203 1.77 14.89 -14.90
CA SER A 203 0.67 15.38 -14.05
C SER A 203 0.93 15.04 -12.59
N ALA A 204 0.89 16.05 -11.74
CA ALA A 204 0.96 15.88 -10.29
C ALA A 204 -0.44 15.61 -9.71
N ILE A 205 -0.50 14.65 -8.80
CA ILE A 205 -1.63 14.39 -7.91
C ILE A 205 -1.36 15.13 -6.61
N THR A 206 -2.33 15.94 -6.19
CA THR A 206 -2.24 16.76 -4.98
C THR A 206 -3.16 16.23 -3.88
N PRO A 207 -3.05 16.70 -2.62
CA PRO A 207 -3.99 16.35 -1.56
C PRO A 207 -5.45 16.61 -1.94
N ASP A 208 -5.74 17.69 -2.67
CA ASP A 208 -7.09 18.00 -3.12
C ASP A 208 -7.67 16.93 -4.05
N ASP A 209 -6.81 16.30 -4.88
CA ASP A 209 -7.21 15.17 -5.74
C ASP A 209 -7.52 13.93 -4.93
N LEU A 210 -6.70 13.63 -3.92
CA LEU A 210 -6.93 12.51 -3.01
C LEU A 210 -8.26 12.66 -2.27
N GLU A 211 -8.53 13.86 -1.75
CA GLU A 211 -9.80 14.16 -1.08
C GLU A 211 -10.99 14.16 -2.05
N ALA A 212 -10.80 14.61 -3.29
CA ALA A 212 -11.83 14.53 -4.31
C ALA A 212 -12.15 13.05 -4.65
N ALA A 213 -11.13 12.20 -4.72
CA ALA A 213 -11.30 10.77 -4.94
C ALA A 213 -11.97 10.07 -3.74
N GLU A 214 -11.62 10.44 -2.49
CA GLU A 214 -12.33 9.96 -1.27
C GLU A 214 -13.82 10.30 -1.34
N ARG A 215 -14.15 11.56 -1.66
CA ARG A 215 -15.54 12.00 -1.79
C ARG A 215 -16.29 11.25 -2.89
N ALA A 216 -15.66 11.07 -4.06
CA ALA A 216 -16.25 10.35 -5.19
C ALA A 216 -16.49 8.86 -4.89
N ALA A 217 -15.60 8.24 -4.13
CA ALA A 217 -15.68 6.86 -3.70
C ALA A 217 -16.58 6.65 -2.46
N ASN A 218 -16.97 7.74 -1.78
CA ASN A 218 -17.63 7.73 -0.47
C ASN A 218 -16.86 6.88 0.56
N VAL A 219 -15.56 7.08 0.64
CA VAL A 219 -14.65 6.41 1.57
C VAL A 219 -13.79 7.43 2.32
N VAL A 220 -13.23 7.02 3.43
CA VAL A 220 -12.19 7.75 4.14
C VAL A 220 -11.01 6.81 4.33
N VAL A 221 -9.84 7.23 3.89
CA VAL A 221 -8.57 6.55 4.14
C VAL A 221 -8.16 6.79 5.59
N GLY A 222 -7.73 5.75 6.27
CA GLY A 222 -7.37 5.82 7.68
C GLY A 222 -6.21 4.90 8.07
N GLU A 223 -5.94 4.88 9.37
CA GLU A 223 -4.85 4.10 9.93
C GLU A 223 -4.91 2.62 9.52
N GLY A 224 -3.80 2.15 8.94
CA GLY A 224 -3.64 0.76 8.56
C GLY A 224 -4.31 0.39 7.23
N ASP A 225 -4.74 1.36 6.44
CA ASP A 225 -5.21 1.08 5.09
C ASP A 225 -4.04 0.81 4.13
N ILE A 226 -4.30 -0.07 3.18
CA ILE A 226 -3.47 -0.30 2.00
C ILE A 226 -4.10 0.57 0.90
N LEU A 227 -3.47 1.70 0.63
CA LEU A 227 -3.98 2.72 -0.28
C LEU A 227 -3.52 2.46 -1.71
N PHE A 228 -4.47 2.30 -2.62
CA PHE A 228 -4.22 2.22 -4.06
C PHE A 228 -4.61 3.53 -4.71
N ILE A 229 -3.71 4.11 -5.49
CA ILE A 229 -3.95 5.35 -6.25
C ILE A 229 -3.82 5.01 -7.73
N ARG A 230 -4.92 5.16 -8.47
CA ARG A 230 -4.95 4.94 -9.91
C ARG A 230 -4.84 6.28 -10.64
N ASN A 231 -3.78 6.43 -11.41
CA ASN A 231 -3.56 7.53 -12.34
C ASN A 231 -3.82 7.15 -13.82
N GLY A 232 -4.08 5.87 -14.10
CA GLY A 232 -4.39 5.37 -15.43
C GLY A 232 -3.15 5.21 -16.30
N ALA A 233 -2.02 4.83 -15.68
CA ALA A 233 -0.75 4.65 -16.38
C ALA A 233 -0.80 3.57 -17.46
N GLY A 234 -1.72 2.60 -17.33
CA GLY A 234 -1.83 1.49 -18.26
C GLY A 234 -0.70 0.47 -18.11
N PRO A 235 -0.61 -0.50 -19.04
CA PRO A 235 0.41 -1.55 -18.91
C PRO A 235 1.82 -0.98 -18.91
N ALA A 236 2.65 -1.54 -18.06
CA ALA A 236 4.02 -1.18 -17.70
C ALA A 236 5.04 -1.07 -18.86
N ASN A 237 4.59 -0.69 -20.04
CA ASN A 237 5.39 -0.58 -21.25
C ASN A 237 6.03 0.78 -21.47
N THR A 238 5.69 1.74 -20.66
CA THR A 238 6.20 3.08 -20.79
C THR A 238 7.11 3.37 -19.62
N TYR A 239 8.36 3.30 -19.88
CA TYR A 239 9.43 3.82 -19.06
C TYR A 239 8.96 5.14 -18.38
N ARG A 240 8.80 5.09 -17.03
CA ARG A 240 8.36 6.21 -16.21
C ARG A 240 7.11 6.91 -16.78
N HIS A 241 5.95 6.41 -16.40
CA HIS A 241 4.71 7.10 -16.72
C HIS A 241 4.60 8.37 -15.89
N GLY A 242 5.28 9.34 -16.07
CA GLY A 242 5.50 10.58 -15.33
C GLY A 242 4.34 11.22 -14.56
N SER A 243 3.18 10.61 -14.41
CA SER A 243 2.13 11.06 -13.47
C SER A 243 2.29 10.35 -12.13
N GLY A 244 2.16 11.09 -11.03
CA GLY A 244 2.31 10.54 -9.68
C GLY A 244 1.98 11.58 -8.62
N LEU A 245 2.24 11.26 -7.37
CA LEU A 245 1.98 12.14 -6.24
C LEU A 245 3.02 13.26 -6.18
N HIS A 246 2.52 14.47 -5.94
CA HIS A 246 3.35 15.61 -5.58
C HIS A 246 3.85 15.45 -4.13
N GLY A 247 5.03 15.98 -3.81
CA GLY A 247 5.58 15.95 -2.44
C GLY A 247 4.65 16.49 -1.36
N SER A 248 3.71 17.36 -1.73
CA SER A 248 2.66 17.87 -0.82
C SER A 248 1.71 16.79 -0.30
N CYS A 249 1.69 15.59 -0.90
CA CYS A 249 0.88 14.48 -0.41
C CYS A 249 1.50 13.76 0.80
N LEU A 250 2.79 13.95 1.08
CA LEU A 250 3.48 13.27 2.18
C LEU A 250 2.84 13.52 3.56
N PRO A 251 2.50 14.77 3.94
CA PRO A 251 1.77 15.03 5.18
C PRO A 251 0.41 14.31 5.23
N TRP A 252 -0.32 14.32 4.12
CA TRP A 252 -1.62 13.63 4.03
C TRP A 252 -1.49 12.13 4.27
N LEU A 253 -0.48 11.48 3.65
CA LEU A 253 -0.19 10.05 3.84
C LEU A 253 0.21 9.75 5.29
N HIS A 254 1.07 10.60 5.87
CA HIS A 254 1.52 10.47 7.25
C HIS A 254 0.37 10.62 8.25
N ASP A 255 -0.46 11.66 8.11
CA ASP A 255 -1.57 11.96 9.02
C ASP A 255 -2.66 10.89 8.96
N ARG A 256 -2.90 10.32 7.78
CA ARG A 256 -3.83 9.19 7.57
C ARG A 256 -3.26 7.87 8.04
N ARG A 257 -1.94 7.82 8.38
CA ARG A 257 -1.25 6.61 8.84
C ARG A 257 -1.43 5.45 7.85
N VAL A 258 -1.22 5.74 6.58
CA VAL A 258 -1.27 4.76 5.50
C VAL A 258 -0.23 3.68 5.76
N ALA A 259 -0.62 2.41 5.69
CA ALA A 259 0.28 1.29 5.92
C ALA A 259 1.12 0.95 4.69
N VAL A 260 0.50 0.99 3.51
CA VAL A 260 1.14 0.72 2.22
C VAL A 260 0.55 1.69 1.20
N LEU A 261 1.40 2.28 0.39
CA LEU A 261 1.00 3.06 -0.78
C LEU A 261 1.24 2.22 -2.03
N ALA A 262 0.20 2.03 -2.83
CA ALA A 262 0.26 1.30 -4.09
C ALA A 262 -0.17 2.20 -5.25
N ASN A 263 0.53 2.08 -6.38
CA ASN A 263 0.29 2.90 -7.57
C ASN A 263 0.32 2.03 -8.84
N ASP A 264 -0.32 2.51 -9.91
CA ASP A 264 -0.18 1.95 -11.25
C ASP A 264 0.99 2.56 -12.06
N SER A 265 1.90 3.27 -11.36
CA SER A 265 3.18 3.80 -11.83
C SER A 265 4.25 3.58 -10.76
N ASP A 266 5.31 4.37 -10.75
CA ASP A 266 6.31 4.43 -9.68
C ASP A 266 5.95 5.40 -8.55
N GLY A 267 4.77 5.99 -8.57
CA GLY A 267 4.25 6.84 -7.51
C GLY A 267 4.74 8.29 -7.53
N ASP A 268 5.88 8.60 -8.08
CA ASP A 268 6.41 9.98 -8.18
C ASP A 268 6.08 10.66 -9.53
N VAL A 269 6.17 11.98 -9.56
CA VAL A 269 5.95 12.78 -10.78
C VAL A 269 7.25 12.88 -11.58
N HIS A 270 7.22 12.54 -12.85
CA HIS A 270 8.36 12.67 -13.76
C HIS A 270 8.02 13.49 -15.02
N PRO A 271 8.87 14.48 -15.39
CA PRO A 271 10.04 14.96 -14.63
C PRO A 271 9.64 15.55 -13.28
N ALA A 272 10.60 15.62 -12.35
CA ALA A 272 10.39 16.24 -11.05
C ALA A 272 9.71 17.62 -11.18
N PRO A 273 8.75 17.95 -10.32
CA PRO A 273 8.15 19.28 -10.32
C PRO A 273 9.20 20.38 -10.07
N ALA A 274 8.97 21.57 -10.61
CA ALA A 274 9.87 22.70 -10.41
C ALA A 274 10.08 22.96 -8.90
N GLY A 275 11.33 23.14 -8.48
CA GLY A 275 11.69 23.36 -7.09
C GLY A 275 12.06 22.09 -6.32
N PHE A 276 11.94 20.91 -6.92
CA PHE A 276 12.37 19.63 -6.34
C PHE A 276 13.63 19.10 -7.05
N ASP A 277 14.71 19.85 -6.97
CA ASP A 277 15.99 19.49 -7.59
C ASP A 277 16.80 18.51 -6.73
N MET A 278 16.73 18.66 -5.40
CA MET A 278 17.38 17.77 -4.44
C MET A 278 16.54 16.56 -4.08
N TRP A 279 15.23 16.69 -4.16
CA TRP A 279 14.23 15.65 -3.86
C TRP A 279 13.37 15.35 -5.09
N PRO A 280 13.97 14.87 -6.20
CA PRO A 280 13.23 14.69 -7.47
C PRO A 280 12.15 13.60 -7.40
N GLU A 281 12.23 12.70 -6.44
CA GLU A 281 11.28 11.61 -6.20
C GLU A 281 10.86 11.61 -4.72
N PRO A 282 10.09 12.64 -4.27
CA PRO A 282 9.84 12.84 -2.84
C PRO A 282 9.05 11.70 -2.19
N VAL A 283 8.21 10.96 -2.94
CA VAL A 283 7.48 9.82 -2.40
C VAL A 283 8.45 8.70 -2.03
N HIS A 284 9.41 8.35 -2.89
CA HIS A 284 10.44 7.39 -2.59
C HIS A 284 11.44 7.92 -1.57
N MET A 285 12.00 9.10 -1.82
CA MET A 285 13.14 9.64 -1.07
C MET A 285 12.78 10.10 0.35
N VAL A 286 11.50 10.34 0.64
CA VAL A 286 11.01 10.66 1.98
C VAL A 286 10.11 9.55 2.51
N GLY A 287 9.23 9.01 1.67
CA GLY A 287 8.31 7.94 2.08
C GLY A 287 9.05 6.73 2.66
N ILE A 288 10.05 6.21 1.94
CA ILE A 288 10.79 5.03 2.41
C ILE A 288 11.69 5.38 3.61
N PRO A 289 12.67 6.30 3.52
CA PRO A 289 13.64 6.44 4.60
C PRO A 289 13.13 7.23 5.82
N TYR A 290 12.17 8.12 5.71
CA TYR A 290 11.68 8.90 6.85
C TYR A 290 10.35 8.42 7.40
N LEU A 291 9.35 8.18 6.54
CA LEU A 291 8.06 7.65 6.99
C LEU A 291 8.13 6.15 7.31
N GLY A 292 9.09 5.42 6.74
CA GLY A 292 9.08 3.95 6.76
C GLY A 292 7.90 3.38 5.97
N LEU A 293 7.47 4.09 4.91
CA LEU A 293 6.33 3.72 4.08
C LEU A 293 6.72 2.60 3.12
N THR A 294 5.97 1.51 3.16
CA THR A 294 6.10 0.44 2.16
C THR A 294 5.43 0.87 0.87
N LEU A 295 6.17 0.84 -0.25
CA LEU A 295 5.64 1.13 -1.57
C LEU A 295 5.36 -0.17 -2.33
N LEU A 296 4.30 -0.16 -3.13
CA LEU A 296 3.91 -1.21 -4.05
C LEU A 296 3.67 -0.56 -5.41
N ASP A 297 4.61 -0.72 -6.31
CA ASP A 297 4.64 -0.02 -7.57
C ASP A 297 4.22 -0.88 -8.75
N GLN A 298 3.82 -0.23 -9.83
CA GLN A 298 3.44 -0.86 -11.09
C GLN A 298 2.27 -1.85 -10.92
N ALA A 299 1.27 -1.53 -10.09
CA ALA A 299 0.09 -2.37 -9.93
C ALA A 299 -0.85 -2.28 -11.15
N GLU A 300 -1.55 -3.37 -11.47
CA GLU A 300 -2.66 -3.36 -12.43
C GLU A 300 -3.92 -2.85 -11.74
N LEU A 301 -4.30 -1.60 -11.99
CA LEU A 301 -5.43 -0.96 -11.34
C LEU A 301 -6.64 -0.71 -12.26
N ASP A 302 -6.53 -0.96 -13.56
CA ASP A 302 -7.66 -0.83 -14.49
C ASP A 302 -8.73 -1.87 -14.20
N GLY A 303 -8.32 -3.14 -14.03
CA GLY A 303 -9.22 -4.23 -13.64
C GLY A 303 -9.81 -4.01 -12.24
N LEU A 304 -9.02 -3.46 -11.31
CA LEU A 304 -9.51 -3.11 -9.98
C LEU A 304 -10.57 -2.00 -10.03
N SER A 305 -10.33 -0.94 -10.81
CA SER A 305 -11.29 0.15 -10.99
C SER A 305 -12.61 -0.35 -11.57
N ALA A 306 -12.56 -1.20 -12.60
CA ALA A 306 -13.73 -1.81 -13.18
C ALA A 306 -14.49 -2.67 -12.15
N ALA A 307 -13.80 -3.50 -11.39
CA ALA A 307 -14.39 -4.33 -10.36
C ALA A 307 -15.04 -3.49 -9.25
N CYS A 308 -14.36 -2.43 -8.77
CA CYS A 308 -14.94 -1.50 -7.79
C CYS A 308 -16.24 -0.86 -8.28
N ALA A 309 -16.28 -0.44 -9.55
CA ALA A 309 -17.46 0.15 -10.15
C ALA A 309 -18.64 -0.84 -10.26
N GLU A 310 -18.38 -2.10 -10.62
CA GLU A 310 -19.36 -3.17 -10.70
C GLU A 310 -19.87 -3.59 -9.31
N GLU A 311 -19.00 -3.69 -8.31
CA GLU A 311 -19.34 -4.01 -6.92
C GLU A 311 -19.98 -2.82 -6.20
N GLY A 312 -19.90 -1.60 -6.76
CA GLY A 312 -20.43 -0.37 -6.15
C GLY A 312 -19.71 0.03 -4.87
N ARG A 313 -18.45 -0.40 -4.68
CA ARG A 313 -17.61 -0.10 -3.50
C ARG A 313 -16.15 -0.02 -3.85
N TRP A 314 -15.42 0.82 -3.12
CA TRP A 314 -14.02 1.16 -3.35
C TRP A 314 -13.11 0.67 -2.21
N THR A 315 -13.62 -0.27 -1.43
CA THR A 315 -12.89 -0.99 -0.38
C THR A 315 -13.01 -2.49 -0.57
N PHE A 316 -11.94 -3.21 -0.28
CA PHE A 316 -11.81 -4.65 -0.49
C PHE A 316 -10.78 -5.22 0.49
N PHE A 317 -10.72 -6.53 0.61
CA PHE A 317 -9.62 -7.20 1.31
C PHE A 317 -8.42 -7.34 0.39
N VAL A 318 -7.22 -7.09 0.91
CA VAL A 318 -5.95 -7.25 0.17
C VAL A 318 -5.13 -8.35 0.80
N SER A 319 -4.51 -9.16 -0.05
CA SER A 319 -3.49 -10.12 0.33
C SER A 319 -2.34 -10.07 -0.66
N ALA A 320 -1.14 -9.75 -0.18
CA ALA A 320 0.10 -9.82 -0.93
C ALA A 320 1.21 -10.38 -0.04
N ALA A 321 1.99 -11.29 -0.59
CA ALA A 321 3.08 -11.96 0.12
C ALA A 321 4.37 -11.84 -0.71
N PRO A 322 5.19 -10.80 -0.48
CA PRO A 322 6.52 -10.70 -1.08
C PRO A 322 7.40 -11.89 -0.70
N TRP A 323 8.40 -12.16 -1.50
CA TRP A 323 9.36 -13.22 -1.23
C TRP A 323 10.12 -12.96 0.07
N ARG A 324 10.38 -14.02 0.83
CA ARG A 324 11.24 -13.95 2.01
C ARG A 324 12.72 -14.04 1.62
N PHE A 325 13.12 -13.19 0.68
CA PHE A 325 14.48 -13.11 0.19
C PHE A 325 15.33 -12.24 1.12
N ARG A 326 16.22 -12.87 1.89
CA ARG A 326 17.03 -12.18 2.90
C ARG A 326 17.94 -11.15 2.27
N GLY A 327 17.88 -9.92 2.77
CA GLY A 327 18.71 -8.81 2.34
C GLY A 327 18.35 -8.23 0.98
N GLY A 328 17.22 -8.67 0.40
CA GLY A 328 16.71 -8.11 -0.85
C GLY A 328 16.12 -6.73 -0.67
N THR A 329 16.29 -5.86 -1.67
CA THR A 329 15.78 -4.48 -1.68
C THR A 329 14.32 -4.40 -2.09
N GLY A 330 13.76 -5.48 -2.64
CA GLY A 330 12.37 -5.57 -3.06
C GLY A 330 12.01 -6.97 -3.53
N SER A 331 10.76 -7.13 -3.94
CA SER A 331 10.23 -8.40 -4.43
C SER A 331 9.13 -8.17 -5.46
N ALA A 332 9.19 -8.88 -6.58
CA ALA A 332 8.01 -9.05 -7.41
C ALA A 332 6.88 -9.65 -6.58
N VAL A 333 5.66 -9.25 -6.88
CA VAL A 333 4.47 -9.67 -6.16
C VAL A 333 3.23 -9.63 -7.07
N ASN A 334 2.29 -10.52 -6.83
CA ASN A 334 0.94 -10.42 -7.39
C ASN A 334 -0.05 -10.19 -6.24
N PRO A 335 -0.37 -8.94 -5.90
CA PRO A 335 -1.37 -8.66 -4.89
C PRO A 335 -2.76 -9.10 -5.38
N LEU A 336 -3.60 -9.54 -4.46
CA LEU A 336 -4.98 -9.91 -4.75
C LEU A 336 -5.94 -8.99 -4.01
N ALA A 337 -6.86 -8.37 -4.73
CA ALA A 337 -8.03 -7.74 -4.15
C ALA A 337 -9.18 -8.75 -4.11
N ILE A 338 -9.85 -8.87 -2.95
CA ILE A 338 -10.93 -9.84 -2.73
C ILE A 338 -12.17 -9.08 -2.22
N PHE A 339 -13.25 -9.18 -2.97
CA PHE A 339 -14.52 -8.48 -2.68
C PHE A 339 -15.51 -9.33 -1.91
#